data_7cfa4d0959f6cd49a10430c7b8b8ebc7
#
_entry.id   7cfa4d0959f6cd49a10430c7b8b8ebc7
#
_cell.length_a   1.000
_cell.length_b   1.000
_cell.length_c   1.000
_cell.angle_alpha   90.00
_cell.angle_beta   90.00
_cell.angle_gamma   90.00
#
_symmetry.space_group_name_H-M   'P 1'
#
loop_
_entity.id
_entity.type
_entity.pdbx_description
1 polymer ?
#
loop_
_entity_poly.entity_id
_entity_poly.type
_entity_poly.pdbx_seq_one_letter_code
_entity_poly.pdbx_strand_id
1 'polypeptide(L)'
;EGFTPTDDSVRFGLSAIKGIGTTTVRAIIEARKSGHFKSLFDLVSRLNQGVINKRALEGLIAAGSLDSLMPAGKNPGEWRAELFAAIDEAVRYGQKKWSDRESGQNALFGGFAEDSADHPMPATAVKPWTQAELSQREKEALGFYLSVHPLDPYLETVKKLGIKSFTEIGDLTPGEKFRMAGVVSEMNTNVDITENFI
;
A
#
# COMPACT_ATOMS: atom_id res chain seq x y z
N GLU A 1 -1.62 13.33 -9.96
CA GLU A 1 -0.52 13.27 -8.98
C GLU A 1 -1.03 13.47 -7.55
N GLY A 2 -1.76 14.53 -7.26
CA GLY A 2 -2.30 14.87 -5.94
C GLY A 2 -3.70 14.32 -5.67
N PHE A 3 -4.32 14.83 -4.61
CA PHE A 3 -5.70 14.49 -4.26
C PHE A 3 -6.67 15.05 -5.29
N THR A 4 -7.70 14.27 -5.60
CA THR A 4 -8.75 14.70 -6.53
C THR A 4 -10.11 14.52 -5.86
N PRO A 5 -10.89 15.58 -5.66
CA PRO A 5 -12.27 15.44 -5.17
C PRO A 5 -13.13 14.75 -6.23
N THR A 6 -14.03 13.91 -5.77
CA THR A 6 -15.15 13.35 -6.54
C THR A 6 -16.43 13.72 -5.81
N ASP A 7 -17.60 13.44 -6.39
CA ASP A 7 -18.89 13.90 -5.84
C ASP A 7 -19.09 13.51 -4.38
N ASP A 8 -18.70 12.26 -4.00
CA ASP A 8 -18.91 11.71 -2.65
C ASP A 8 -17.62 11.29 -1.93
N SER A 9 -16.45 11.51 -2.53
CA SER A 9 -15.19 11.00 -1.99
C SER A 9 -13.98 11.82 -2.42
N VAL A 10 -12.84 11.54 -1.81
CA VAL A 10 -11.55 12.09 -2.21
C VAL A 10 -10.66 10.96 -2.70
N ARG A 11 -10.26 11.03 -3.97
CA ARG A 11 -9.28 10.09 -4.53
C ARG A 11 -7.87 10.51 -4.11
N PHE A 12 -7.18 9.62 -3.43
CA PHE A 12 -5.79 9.81 -3.04
C PHE A 12 -4.87 9.74 -4.24
N GLY A 13 -3.98 10.74 -4.37
CA GLY A 13 -2.93 10.72 -5.36
C GLY A 13 -1.79 9.79 -4.96
N LEU A 14 -1.14 9.18 -5.94
CA LEU A 14 0.00 8.28 -5.69
C LEU A 14 1.17 8.94 -4.96
N SER A 15 1.29 10.27 -5.07
CA SER A 15 2.31 11.06 -4.36
C SER A 15 2.11 11.10 -2.83
N ALA A 16 0.93 10.72 -2.34
CA ALA A 16 0.67 10.59 -0.90
C ALA A 16 1.26 9.32 -0.29
N ILE A 17 1.67 8.35 -1.11
CA ILE A 17 2.25 7.09 -0.65
C ILE A 17 3.72 7.32 -0.28
N LYS A 18 4.08 7.00 0.95
CA LYS A 18 5.45 7.14 1.44
C LYS A 18 6.43 6.30 0.62
N GLY A 19 7.56 6.88 0.27
CA GLY A 19 8.60 6.20 -0.50
C GLY A 19 8.40 6.20 -2.02
N ILE A 20 7.34 6.83 -2.52
CA ILE A 20 7.11 7.03 -3.95
C ILE A 20 7.45 8.47 -4.34
N GLY A 21 8.49 8.63 -5.15
CA GLY A 21 8.91 9.94 -5.66
C GLY A 21 7.99 10.44 -6.79
N THR A 22 7.98 11.76 -7.01
CA THR A 22 7.21 12.38 -8.09
C THR A 22 7.60 11.85 -9.48
N THR A 23 8.86 11.52 -9.69
CA THR A 23 9.35 10.90 -10.94
C THR A 23 8.66 9.56 -11.20
N THR A 24 8.55 8.70 -10.18
CA THR A 24 7.84 7.41 -10.28
C THR A 24 6.36 7.61 -10.58
N VAL A 25 5.73 8.57 -9.88
CA VAL A 25 4.31 8.88 -10.11
C VAL A 25 4.06 9.33 -11.54
N ARG A 26 4.88 10.24 -12.06
CA ARG A 26 4.77 10.72 -13.44
C ARG A 26 4.98 9.61 -14.47
N ALA A 27 5.95 8.74 -14.25
CA ALA A 27 6.19 7.61 -15.14
C ALA A 27 5.01 6.62 -15.15
N ILE A 28 4.39 6.35 -14.00
CA ILE A 28 3.19 5.51 -13.90
C ILE A 28 2.03 6.16 -14.69
N ILE A 29 1.83 7.47 -14.52
CA ILE A 29 0.77 8.21 -15.22
C ILE A 29 1.01 8.18 -16.73
N GLU A 30 2.25 8.40 -17.17
CA GLU A 30 2.61 8.38 -18.60
C GLU A 30 2.43 6.98 -19.20
N ALA A 31 2.94 5.95 -18.53
CA ALA A 31 2.77 4.57 -18.99
C ALA A 31 1.30 4.15 -19.09
N ARG A 32 0.43 4.69 -18.21
CA ARG A 32 -1.01 4.41 -18.23
C ARG A 32 -1.73 4.99 -19.47
N LYS A 33 -1.16 5.98 -20.14
CA LYS A 33 -1.77 6.56 -21.36
C LYS A 33 -1.88 5.54 -22.49
N SER A 34 -0.98 4.54 -22.55
CA SER A 34 -1.04 3.44 -23.52
C SER A 34 -1.99 2.30 -23.10
N GLY A 35 -2.78 2.48 -22.02
CA GLY A 35 -3.75 1.52 -21.50
C GLY A 35 -3.53 1.20 -20.03
N HIS A 36 -4.56 0.62 -19.40
CA HIS A 36 -4.48 0.17 -18.01
C HIS A 36 -3.41 -0.92 -17.85
N PHE A 37 -2.81 -0.97 -16.67
CA PHE A 37 -1.94 -2.10 -16.31
C PHE A 37 -2.80 -3.36 -16.12
N LYS A 38 -2.31 -4.49 -16.59
CA LYS A 38 -2.99 -5.78 -16.52
C LYS A 38 -2.46 -6.68 -15.39
N SER A 39 -1.20 -6.46 -14.99
CA SER A 39 -0.54 -7.22 -13.92
C SER A 39 0.60 -6.42 -13.29
N LEU A 40 1.17 -6.94 -12.18
CA LEU A 40 2.40 -6.41 -11.59
C LEU A 40 3.57 -6.45 -12.60
N PHE A 41 3.67 -7.52 -13.38
CA PHE A 41 4.71 -7.70 -14.38
C PHE A 41 4.55 -6.75 -15.57
N ASP A 42 3.32 -6.48 -15.99
CA ASP A 42 3.02 -5.45 -17.00
C ASP A 42 3.44 -4.07 -16.49
N LEU A 43 3.11 -3.73 -15.23
CA LEU A 43 3.53 -2.47 -14.60
C LEU A 43 5.04 -2.29 -14.68
N VAL A 44 5.85 -3.24 -14.19
CA VAL A 44 7.31 -3.10 -14.12
C VAL A 44 7.96 -3.16 -15.51
N SER A 45 7.38 -3.87 -16.47
CA SER A 45 7.88 -3.96 -17.85
C SER A 45 7.68 -2.68 -18.65
N ARG A 46 6.67 -1.87 -18.29
CA ARG A 46 6.35 -0.60 -18.97
C ARG A 46 7.03 0.61 -18.34
N LEU A 47 7.58 0.45 -17.13
CA LEU A 47 8.30 1.51 -16.45
C LEU A 47 9.81 1.37 -16.66
N ASN A 48 10.51 2.51 -16.84
CA ASN A 48 11.93 2.54 -17.08
C ASN A 48 12.72 2.03 -15.86
N GLN A 49 13.87 1.41 -16.12
CA GLN A 49 14.78 0.96 -15.08
C GLN A 49 15.21 2.14 -14.19
N GLY A 50 15.20 1.93 -12.88
CA GLY A 50 15.54 2.97 -11.91
C GLY A 50 14.38 3.91 -11.54
N VAL A 51 13.29 3.94 -12.30
CA VAL A 51 12.10 4.74 -11.99
C VAL A 51 11.25 4.07 -10.93
N ILE A 52 11.15 2.73 -10.96
CA ILE A 52 10.44 1.95 -9.96
C ILE A 52 11.41 0.99 -9.28
N ASN A 53 11.40 0.97 -7.96
CA ASN A 53 12.23 0.11 -7.15
C ASN A 53 11.36 -0.72 -6.19
N LYS A 54 11.99 -1.67 -5.49
CA LYS A 54 11.33 -2.56 -4.52
C LYS A 54 10.48 -1.76 -3.52
N ARG A 55 11.04 -0.71 -2.92
CA ARG A 55 10.35 0.10 -1.91
C ARG A 55 9.11 0.81 -2.47
N ALA A 56 9.17 1.28 -3.70
CA ALA A 56 8.01 1.88 -4.36
C ALA A 56 6.90 0.85 -4.62
N LEU A 57 7.26 -0.36 -5.05
CA LEU A 57 6.30 -1.47 -5.21
C LEU A 57 5.69 -1.89 -3.88
N GLU A 58 6.48 -2.02 -2.83
CA GLU A 58 5.99 -2.30 -1.47
C GLU A 58 4.96 -1.26 -1.03
N GLY A 59 5.25 0.03 -1.23
CA GLY A 59 4.32 1.12 -0.92
C GLY A 59 3.03 1.07 -1.74
N LEU A 60 3.12 0.84 -3.06
CA LEU A 60 1.96 0.72 -3.94
C LEU A 60 1.05 -0.44 -3.53
N ILE A 61 1.63 -1.59 -3.23
CA ILE A 61 0.88 -2.79 -2.81
C ILE A 61 0.25 -2.56 -1.45
N ALA A 62 1.02 -2.07 -0.46
CA ALA A 62 0.52 -1.80 0.88
C ALA A 62 -0.64 -0.79 0.88
N ALA A 63 -0.56 0.25 0.05
CA ALA A 63 -1.61 1.25 -0.13
C ALA A 63 -2.82 0.75 -0.96
N GLY A 64 -2.82 -0.50 -1.43
CA GLY A 64 -3.91 -1.05 -2.24
C GLY A 64 -4.03 -0.48 -3.65
N SER A 65 -2.99 0.19 -4.16
CA SER A 65 -3.02 0.83 -5.49
C SER A 65 -3.16 -0.17 -6.64
N LEU A 66 -2.92 -1.46 -6.40
CA LEU A 66 -3.03 -2.55 -7.36
C LEU A 66 -4.24 -3.47 -7.10
N ASP A 67 -5.14 -3.11 -6.20
CA ASP A 67 -6.32 -3.93 -5.88
C ASP A 67 -7.30 -4.03 -7.05
N SER A 68 -7.29 -3.06 -7.97
CA SER A 68 -8.07 -3.15 -9.21
C SER A 68 -7.64 -4.28 -10.16
N LEU A 69 -6.47 -4.87 -9.93
CA LEU A 69 -5.94 -6.02 -10.67
C LEU A 69 -6.27 -7.36 -9.99
N MET A 70 -6.95 -7.31 -8.85
CA MET A 70 -7.26 -8.50 -8.05
C MET A 70 -8.22 -9.43 -8.81
N PRO A 71 -7.88 -10.73 -8.94
CA PRO A 71 -8.79 -11.70 -9.53
C PRO A 71 -10.09 -11.85 -8.74
N ALA A 72 -11.17 -12.19 -9.43
CA ALA A 72 -12.45 -12.47 -8.79
C ALA A 72 -12.31 -13.62 -7.78
N GLY A 73 -12.93 -13.45 -6.61
CA GLY A 73 -12.94 -14.46 -5.54
C GLY A 73 -11.79 -14.35 -4.54
N LYS A 74 -10.80 -13.48 -4.77
CA LYS A 74 -9.76 -13.19 -3.77
C LYS A 74 -10.16 -12.02 -2.88
N ASN A 75 -9.57 -11.98 -1.68
CA ASN A 75 -9.66 -10.83 -0.79
C ASN A 75 -8.34 -10.01 -0.79
N PRO A 76 -8.37 -8.76 -0.33
CA PRO A 76 -7.17 -7.90 -0.32
C PRO A 76 -5.98 -8.49 0.43
N GLY A 77 -6.22 -9.25 1.52
CA GLY A 77 -5.14 -9.87 2.30
C GLY A 77 -4.39 -10.95 1.52
N GLU A 78 -5.10 -11.77 0.77
CA GLU A 78 -4.51 -12.77 -0.13
C GLU A 78 -3.77 -12.09 -1.29
N TRP A 79 -4.46 -11.18 -1.97
CA TRP A 79 -3.93 -10.53 -3.15
C TRP A 79 -2.67 -9.71 -2.89
N ARG A 80 -2.72 -8.84 -1.89
CA ARG A 80 -1.56 -8.01 -1.54
C ARG A 80 -0.38 -8.84 -1.02
N ALA A 81 -0.63 -9.94 -0.28
CA ALA A 81 0.42 -10.86 0.16
C ALA A 81 1.13 -11.54 -1.02
N GLU A 82 0.36 -12.00 -2.01
CA GLU A 82 0.90 -12.61 -3.24
C GLU A 82 1.71 -11.61 -4.05
N LEU A 83 1.17 -10.41 -4.28
CA LEU A 83 1.90 -9.34 -4.97
C LEU A 83 3.21 -9.00 -4.26
N PHE A 84 3.17 -8.92 -2.94
CA PHE A 84 4.34 -8.59 -2.13
C PHE A 84 5.44 -9.65 -2.24
N ALA A 85 5.06 -10.93 -2.25
CA ALA A 85 5.99 -12.04 -2.47
C ALA A 85 6.58 -12.06 -3.88
N ALA A 86 5.85 -11.54 -4.87
CA ALA A 86 6.28 -11.50 -6.27
C ALA A 86 7.21 -10.29 -6.59
N ILE A 87 7.43 -9.35 -5.67
CA ILE A 87 8.18 -8.12 -5.94
C ILE A 87 9.57 -8.39 -6.51
N ASP A 88 10.34 -9.28 -5.88
CA ASP A 88 11.73 -9.51 -6.29
C ASP A 88 11.82 -10.14 -7.68
N GLU A 89 10.86 -11.00 -8.03
CA GLU A 89 10.76 -11.56 -9.37
C GLU A 89 10.31 -10.51 -10.39
N ALA A 90 9.31 -9.71 -10.05
CA ALA A 90 8.83 -8.63 -10.89
C ALA A 90 9.93 -7.61 -11.20
N VAL A 91 10.72 -7.22 -10.21
CA VAL A 91 11.86 -6.30 -10.41
C VAL A 91 12.88 -6.88 -11.38
N ARG A 92 13.27 -8.16 -11.20
CA ARG A 92 14.20 -8.84 -12.12
C ARG A 92 13.63 -8.94 -13.54
N TYR A 93 12.35 -9.26 -13.64
CA TYR A 93 11.65 -9.33 -14.93
C TYR A 93 11.67 -7.98 -15.65
N GLY A 94 11.31 -6.91 -14.95
CA GLY A 94 11.34 -5.55 -15.50
C GLY A 94 12.73 -5.14 -15.97
N GLN A 95 13.78 -5.41 -15.17
CA GLN A 95 15.15 -5.13 -15.52
C GLN A 95 15.59 -5.87 -16.80
N LYS A 96 15.25 -7.17 -16.89
CA LYS A 96 15.54 -7.96 -18.08
C LYS A 96 14.84 -7.40 -19.33
N LYS A 97 13.54 -7.12 -19.25
CA LYS A 97 12.78 -6.55 -20.38
C LYS A 97 13.34 -5.21 -20.85
N TRP A 98 13.84 -4.38 -19.95
CA TRP A 98 14.50 -3.11 -20.31
C TRP A 98 15.85 -3.33 -20.97
N SER A 99 16.71 -4.18 -20.40
CA SER A 99 18.00 -4.52 -20.99
C SER A 99 17.85 -5.07 -22.40
N ASP A 100 16.88 -5.97 -22.62
CA ASP A 100 16.59 -6.56 -23.93
C ASP A 100 16.13 -5.49 -24.96
N ARG A 101 15.40 -4.47 -24.52
CA ARG A 101 15.00 -3.34 -25.37
C ARG A 101 16.19 -2.44 -25.75
N GLU A 102 17.04 -2.10 -24.78
CA GLU A 102 18.22 -1.25 -25.00
C GLU A 102 19.25 -1.93 -25.90
N SER A 103 19.45 -3.24 -25.77
CA SER A 103 20.39 -4.00 -26.57
C SER A 103 19.91 -4.28 -28.01
N GLY A 104 18.66 -3.94 -28.35
CA GLY A 104 18.07 -4.18 -29.66
C GLY A 104 17.88 -5.67 -30.02
N GLN A 105 18.12 -6.59 -29.07
CA GLN A 105 18.04 -8.04 -29.32
C GLN A 105 16.65 -8.54 -29.71
N ASN A 106 15.60 -7.84 -29.33
CA ASN A 106 14.23 -8.18 -29.73
C ASN A 106 13.94 -7.97 -31.24
N ALA A 107 14.74 -7.18 -31.93
CA ALA A 107 14.56 -6.91 -33.37
C ALA A 107 15.11 -8.02 -34.28
N LEU A 108 16.06 -8.84 -33.80
CA LEU A 108 16.77 -9.79 -34.64
C LEU A 108 16.16 -11.21 -34.66
N PHE A 109 15.46 -11.57 -33.61
CA PHE A 109 14.89 -12.93 -33.47
C PHE A 109 13.39 -12.89 -33.30
N GLY A 110 12.59 -12.24 -34.08
CA GLY A 110 11.13 -12.34 -34.15
C GLY A 110 10.41 -13.09 -33.01
N GLY A 111 11.01 -13.05 -31.80
CA GLY A 111 10.53 -13.77 -30.64
C GLY A 111 9.19 -13.18 -30.25
N PHE A 112 8.18 -14.00 -30.23
CA PHE A 112 6.90 -13.74 -29.63
C PHE A 112 7.20 -13.08 -28.28
N ALA A 113 6.96 -11.77 -28.18
CA ALA A 113 7.01 -11.08 -26.90
C ALA A 113 5.95 -11.77 -26.04
N GLU A 114 6.38 -12.63 -25.11
CA GLU A 114 5.49 -13.05 -24.04
C GLU A 114 4.84 -11.78 -23.52
N ASP A 115 3.52 -11.69 -23.71
CA ASP A 115 2.79 -10.52 -23.24
C ASP A 115 3.06 -10.44 -21.73
N SER A 116 3.66 -9.34 -21.30
CA SER A 116 3.96 -9.13 -19.88
C SER A 116 2.72 -9.23 -19.00
N ALA A 117 1.54 -9.15 -19.62
CA ALA A 117 0.26 -9.36 -18.97
C ALA A 117 0.01 -10.84 -18.61
N ASP A 118 0.55 -11.77 -19.40
CA ASP A 118 0.37 -13.21 -19.23
C ASP A 118 1.48 -13.86 -18.39
N HIS A 119 2.47 -13.06 -17.91
CA HIS A 119 3.48 -13.61 -17.01
C HIS A 119 2.81 -14.12 -15.74
N PRO A 120 2.89 -15.42 -15.44
CA PRO A 120 2.18 -16.00 -14.31
C PRO A 120 2.73 -15.46 -13.00
N MET A 121 1.83 -15.24 -12.05
CA MET A 121 2.24 -14.97 -10.67
C MET A 121 2.98 -16.20 -10.13
N PRO A 122 4.07 -16.00 -9.33
CA PRO A 122 4.78 -17.12 -8.71
C PRO A 122 3.82 -18.02 -7.95
N ALA A 123 3.90 -19.32 -8.20
CA ALA A 123 3.08 -20.33 -7.51
C ALA A 123 3.56 -20.58 -6.06
N THR A 124 3.88 -19.52 -5.33
CA THR A 124 4.33 -19.59 -3.95
C THR A 124 3.12 -19.57 -3.04
N ALA A 125 2.97 -20.59 -2.20
CA ALA A 125 1.97 -20.58 -1.15
C ALA A 125 2.33 -19.49 -0.13
N VAL A 126 1.64 -18.36 -0.21
CA VAL A 126 1.84 -17.21 0.67
C VAL A 126 0.74 -17.19 1.71
N LYS A 127 1.10 -16.98 2.97
CA LYS A 127 0.11 -16.77 4.02
C LYS A 127 -0.58 -15.42 3.77
N PRO A 128 -1.93 -15.37 3.65
CA PRO A 128 -2.66 -14.13 3.53
C PRO A 128 -2.36 -13.17 4.69
N TRP A 129 -2.32 -11.89 4.41
CA TRP A 129 -2.24 -10.89 5.47
C TRP A 129 -3.55 -10.86 6.25
N THR A 130 -3.44 -10.87 7.55
CA THR A 130 -4.57 -10.65 8.45
C THR A 130 -5.07 -9.21 8.31
N GLN A 131 -6.28 -8.96 8.78
CA GLN A 131 -6.84 -7.60 8.78
C GLN A 131 -5.97 -6.60 9.54
N ALA A 132 -5.34 -7.04 10.63
CA ALA A 132 -4.41 -6.23 11.41
C ALA A 132 -3.13 -5.90 10.60
N GLU A 133 -2.56 -6.89 9.91
CA GLU A 133 -1.40 -6.68 9.03
C GLU A 133 -1.72 -5.75 7.87
N LEU A 134 -2.91 -5.90 7.23
CA LEU A 134 -3.37 -4.98 6.18
C LEU A 134 -3.42 -3.54 6.68
N SER A 135 -4.11 -3.31 7.80
CA SER A 135 -4.27 -1.98 8.39
C SER A 135 -2.94 -1.36 8.79
N GLN A 136 -2.04 -2.16 9.37
CA GLN A 136 -0.73 -1.70 9.78
C GLN A 136 0.13 -1.27 8.58
N ARG A 137 0.19 -2.11 7.52
CA ARG A 137 0.94 -1.80 6.30
C ARG A 137 0.37 -0.61 5.54
N GLU A 138 -0.95 -0.49 5.51
CA GLU A 138 -1.64 0.65 4.92
C GLU A 138 -1.30 1.95 5.66
N LYS A 139 -1.33 1.94 7.01
CA LYS A 139 -0.89 3.06 7.84
C LYS A 139 0.58 3.41 7.62
N GLU A 140 1.46 2.42 7.51
CA GLU A 140 2.88 2.64 7.22
C GLU A 140 3.07 3.33 5.87
N ALA A 141 2.33 2.90 4.84
CA ALA A 141 2.42 3.45 3.49
C ALA A 141 1.77 4.83 3.35
N LEU A 142 0.61 5.06 3.96
CA LEU A 142 -0.20 6.27 3.79
C LEU A 142 -0.07 7.27 4.96
N GLY A 143 0.25 6.77 6.15
CA GLY A 143 0.30 7.57 7.38
C GLY A 143 -1.00 7.54 8.20
N PHE A 144 -2.06 6.93 7.68
CA PHE A 144 -3.36 6.77 8.33
C PHE A 144 -4.01 5.44 7.91
N TYR A 145 -5.07 5.04 8.62
CA TYR A 145 -5.88 3.87 8.27
C TYR A 145 -6.93 4.27 7.23
N LEU A 146 -6.98 3.59 6.09
CA LEU A 146 -7.93 3.88 5.01
C LEU A 146 -9.05 2.86 4.95
N SER A 147 -8.72 1.57 4.87
CA SER A 147 -9.70 0.51 4.64
C SER A 147 -10.37 0.04 5.91
N VAL A 148 -9.62 -0.14 6.99
CA VAL A 148 -10.11 -0.66 8.28
C VAL A 148 -9.35 -0.02 9.42
N HIS A 149 -10.08 0.43 10.42
CA HIS A 149 -9.48 0.96 11.64
C HIS A 149 -9.32 -0.16 12.69
N PRO A 150 -8.22 -0.22 13.45
CA PRO A 150 -8.00 -1.25 14.47
C PRO A 150 -9.08 -1.30 15.57
N LEU A 151 -9.84 -0.23 15.77
CA LEU A 151 -10.96 -0.19 16.71
C LEU A 151 -12.27 -0.74 16.13
N ASP A 152 -12.38 -0.98 14.82
CA ASP A 152 -13.63 -1.42 14.19
C ASP A 152 -14.20 -2.68 14.84
N PRO A 153 -13.42 -3.73 15.19
CA PRO A 153 -13.94 -4.90 15.91
C PRO A 153 -14.50 -4.59 17.30
N TYR A 154 -14.13 -3.46 17.88
CA TYR A 154 -14.51 -3.06 19.24
C TYR A 154 -15.61 -2.00 19.28
N LEU A 155 -16.11 -1.52 18.13
CA LEU A 155 -17.11 -0.43 18.06
C LEU A 155 -18.35 -0.70 18.89
N GLU A 156 -18.86 -1.93 18.89
CA GLU A 156 -20.02 -2.31 19.73
C GLU A 156 -19.71 -2.21 21.23
N THR A 157 -18.52 -2.60 21.64
CA THR A 157 -18.06 -2.50 23.03
C THR A 157 -17.86 -1.04 23.42
N VAL A 158 -17.27 -0.24 22.53
CA VAL A 158 -17.07 1.20 22.71
C VAL A 158 -18.43 1.90 22.95
N LYS A 159 -19.43 1.58 22.13
CA LYS A 159 -20.80 2.11 22.28
C LYS A 159 -21.42 1.67 23.59
N LYS A 160 -21.36 0.38 23.94
CA LYS A 160 -21.95 -0.15 25.20
C LYS A 160 -21.32 0.46 26.45
N LEU A 161 -20.05 0.84 26.42
CA LEU A 161 -19.37 1.50 27.54
C LEU A 161 -19.59 3.01 27.60
N GLY A 162 -20.38 3.57 26.68
CA GLY A 162 -20.64 5.01 26.62
C GLY A 162 -19.37 5.83 26.37
N ILE A 163 -18.45 5.27 25.58
CA ILE A 163 -17.21 5.93 25.21
C ILE A 163 -17.55 6.97 24.14
N LYS A 164 -17.18 8.21 24.39
CA LYS A 164 -17.45 9.34 23.49
C LYS A 164 -16.44 9.35 22.31
N SER A 165 -16.91 9.73 21.13
CA SER A 165 -16.07 9.99 19.97
C SER A 165 -15.32 11.31 20.15
N PHE A 166 -14.25 11.49 19.37
CA PHE A 166 -13.46 12.73 19.40
C PHE A 166 -14.31 13.97 19.02
N THR A 167 -15.31 13.82 18.17
CA THR A 167 -16.22 14.89 17.76
C THR A 167 -17.15 15.32 18.89
N GLU A 168 -17.53 14.42 19.79
CA GLU A 168 -18.41 14.71 20.93
C GLU A 168 -17.67 15.38 22.10
N ILE A 169 -16.34 15.45 22.06
CA ILE A 169 -15.54 16.09 23.12
C ILE A 169 -15.73 17.62 23.09
N GLY A 170 -15.92 18.19 21.91
CA GLY A 170 -16.16 19.63 21.75
C GLY A 170 -17.42 20.14 22.47
N ASP A 171 -18.37 19.25 22.77
CA ASP A 171 -19.63 19.58 23.44
C ASP A 171 -19.57 19.41 24.96
N LEU A 172 -18.42 19.01 25.53
CA LEU A 172 -18.24 18.78 26.95
C LEU A 172 -18.04 20.08 27.71
N THR A 173 -18.64 20.12 28.90
CA THR A 173 -18.43 21.25 29.84
C THR A 173 -17.09 21.12 30.57
N PRO A 174 -16.39 22.24 30.88
CA PRO A 174 -15.13 22.19 31.64
C PRO A 174 -15.33 21.46 32.99
N GLY A 175 -14.47 20.46 33.24
CA GLY A 175 -14.49 19.61 34.43
C GLY A 175 -15.33 18.33 34.29
N GLU A 176 -16.02 18.12 33.20
CA GLU A 176 -16.76 16.88 32.91
C GLU A 176 -15.79 15.71 32.67
N LYS A 177 -16.05 14.58 33.34
CA LYS A 177 -15.26 13.34 33.15
C LYS A 177 -15.88 12.52 32.02
N PHE A 178 -15.04 12.08 31.10
CA PHE A 178 -15.45 11.22 29.99
C PHE A 178 -14.50 10.05 29.79
N ARG A 179 -14.92 9.07 29.00
CA ARG A 179 -14.10 7.92 28.61
C ARG A 179 -13.80 8.01 27.13
N MET A 180 -12.56 7.68 26.77
CA MET A 180 -12.11 7.59 25.39
C MET A 180 -11.54 6.20 25.10
N ALA A 181 -11.64 5.76 23.85
CA ALA A 181 -10.90 4.63 23.32
C ALA A 181 -9.94 5.12 22.24
N GLY A 182 -8.78 4.52 22.18
CA GLY A 182 -7.75 4.86 21.20
C GLY A 182 -6.82 3.70 20.94
N VAL A 183 -6.05 3.80 19.86
CA VAL A 183 -4.95 2.88 19.54
C VAL A 183 -3.65 3.54 19.95
N VAL A 184 -2.83 2.83 20.73
CA VAL A 184 -1.49 3.30 21.08
C VAL A 184 -0.64 3.29 19.81
N SER A 185 -0.25 4.47 19.34
CA SER A 185 0.58 4.61 18.13
C SER A 185 2.07 4.57 18.44
N GLU A 186 2.46 5.04 19.62
CA GLU A 186 3.84 5.10 20.06
C GLU A 186 3.89 5.04 21.58
N MET A 187 4.87 4.33 22.13
CA MET A 187 5.12 4.26 23.55
C MET A 187 6.57 4.67 23.81
N ASN A 188 6.77 5.83 24.41
CA ASN A 188 8.07 6.29 24.88
C ASN A 188 8.23 5.94 26.35
N THR A 189 9.11 5.00 26.66
CA THR A 189 9.52 4.70 28.05
C THR A 189 10.73 5.54 28.39
N ASN A 190 10.52 6.67 29.05
CA ASN A 190 11.59 7.37 29.74
C ASN A 190 11.84 6.61 31.06
N VAL A 191 12.89 5.83 31.09
CA VAL A 191 13.38 5.25 32.35
C VAL A 191 14.20 6.37 33.04
N ASP A 192 13.58 7.11 33.96
CA ASP A 192 14.32 7.93 34.91
C ASP A 192 15.07 6.98 35.83
N ILE A 193 16.33 6.72 35.51
CA ILE A 193 17.28 6.06 36.45
C ILE A 193 17.73 7.11 37.44
N THR A 194 16.88 7.49 38.36
CA THR A 194 17.28 8.07 39.64
C THR A 194 17.53 6.92 40.60
N GLU A 195 18.61 6.17 40.38
CA GLU A 195 19.17 5.37 41.45
C GLU A 195 19.86 6.32 42.45
N ASN A 196 19.18 6.54 43.55
CA ASN A 196 19.83 7.02 44.74
C ASN A 196 20.75 5.90 45.25
N PHE A 197 22.04 6.00 44.95
CA PHE A 197 23.08 5.28 45.71
C PHE A 197 23.20 5.95 47.06
N ILE A 198 22.74 5.27 48.10
CA ILE A 198 23.09 5.55 49.50
C ILE A 198 24.31 4.72 49.84
#